data_80d9bde34565847eca88b5eaf2e8fb25
#
_entry.id   80d9bde34565847eca88b5eaf2e8fb25
#
_cell.length_a   1.000
_cell.length_b   1.000
_cell.length_c   1.000
_cell.angle_alpha   90.00
_cell.angle_beta   90.00
_cell.angle_gamma   90.00
#
_symmetry.space_group_name_H-M   'P 1'
#
loop_
_entity.id
_entity.type
_entity.pdbx_description
1 polymer ?
#
loop_
_entity_poly.entity_id
_entity_poly.type
_entity_poly.pdbx_seq_one_letter_code
_entity_poly.pdbx_strand_id
1 'polypeptide(L)'
;YHFMLLPAQIRERMSGTTIGFFLHIPFPSFEIFRLLPQRKELLRGLLGADVVGFHVYDYAQHFIDSCRRLLGVPATNGVLDYDGRMVKAAAYPIGIDYAKFRTQLDTRETRDALKQLEDAYGKQKLILSVDRLDYSKGIPERLEAFRLLLEQHPEYHGKIKLLMVA
;
A
#
# COMPACT_ATOMS: atom_id res chain seq x y z
N TYR A 1 -6.40 -4.53 -5.85
CA TYR A 1 -7.47 -3.93 -6.67
C TYR A 1 -7.99 -4.85 -7.78
N HIS A 2 -7.20 -5.81 -8.24
CA HIS A 2 -7.61 -6.77 -9.28
C HIS A 2 -8.83 -7.62 -8.87
N PHE A 3 -9.07 -7.78 -7.58
CA PHE A 3 -10.14 -8.60 -7.05
C PHE A 3 -11.34 -7.80 -6.51
N MET A 4 -11.46 -6.51 -6.83
CA MET A 4 -12.54 -5.67 -6.31
C MET A 4 -13.96 -6.17 -6.68
N LEU A 5 -14.11 -6.92 -7.76
CA LEU A 5 -15.39 -7.52 -8.17
C LEU A 5 -15.64 -8.87 -7.52
N LEU A 6 -14.62 -9.53 -7.00
CA LEU A 6 -14.70 -10.91 -6.50
C LEU A 6 -15.65 -11.09 -5.31
N PRO A 7 -15.72 -10.18 -4.30
CA PRO A 7 -16.64 -10.36 -3.18
C PRO A 7 -18.10 -10.52 -3.58
N ALA A 8 -18.59 -9.72 -4.54
CA ALA A 8 -19.96 -9.86 -5.03
C ALA A 8 -20.18 -11.22 -5.74
N GLN A 9 -19.22 -11.64 -6.58
CA GLN A 9 -19.31 -12.93 -7.30
C GLN A 9 -19.29 -14.14 -6.34
N ILE A 10 -18.52 -14.05 -5.24
CA ILE A 10 -18.54 -15.07 -4.19
C ILE A 10 -19.89 -15.05 -3.47
N ARG A 11 -20.40 -13.88 -3.12
CA ARG A 11 -21.68 -13.72 -2.42
C ARG A 11 -22.84 -14.32 -3.19
N GLU A 12 -22.88 -14.12 -4.51
CA GLU A 12 -23.90 -14.69 -5.37
C GLU A 12 -23.92 -16.24 -5.33
N ARG A 13 -22.76 -16.86 -5.24
CA ARG A 13 -22.61 -18.32 -5.24
C ARG A 13 -22.65 -18.95 -3.86
N MET A 14 -22.24 -18.18 -2.84
CA MET A 14 -22.04 -18.65 -1.47
C MET A 14 -22.59 -17.60 -0.48
N SER A 15 -23.91 -17.46 -0.43
CA SER A 15 -24.59 -16.39 0.30
C SER A 15 -24.28 -16.34 1.81
N GLY A 16 -24.04 -17.49 2.43
CA GLY A 16 -23.73 -17.62 3.86
C GLY A 16 -22.26 -17.46 4.25
N THR A 17 -21.36 -17.25 3.26
CA THR A 17 -19.91 -17.15 3.56
C THR A 17 -19.56 -15.76 4.10
N THR A 18 -18.76 -15.71 5.18
CA THR A 18 -18.16 -14.45 5.66
C THR A 18 -17.02 -14.03 4.76
N ILE A 19 -17.08 -12.80 4.23
CA ILE A 19 -16.10 -12.26 3.28
C ILE A 19 -15.48 -10.99 3.86
N GLY A 20 -14.16 -11.02 4.08
CA GLY A 20 -13.36 -9.84 4.33
C GLY A 20 -12.58 -9.44 3.07
N PHE A 21 -12.58 -8.18 2.73
CA PHE A 21 -11.77 -7.62 1.64
C PHE A 21 -10.90 -6.48 2.15
N PHE A 22 -9.61 -6.51 1.84
CA PHE A 22 -8.69 -5.42 2.19
C PHE A 22 -8.14 -4.76 0.93
N LEU A 23 -8.35 -3.45 0.79
CA LEU A 23 -7.81 -2.67 -0.33
C LEU A 23 -6.47 -2.06 0.05
N HIS A 24 -5.38 -2.56 -0.55
CA HIS A 24 -4.02 -2.10 -0.28
C HIS A 24 -3.65 -0.78 -0.95
N ILE A 25 -4.33 -0.39 -2.01
CA ILE A 25 -4.10 0.91 -2.65
C ILE A 25 -4.97 1.99 -2.00
N PRO A 26 -4.57 3.27 -2.06
CA PRO A 26 -5.44 4.37 -1.68
C PRO A 26 -6.78 4.32 -2.40
N PHE A 27 -7.89 4.42 -1.65
CA PHE A 27 -9.18 4.67 -2.29
C PHE A 27 -9.29 6.18 -2.56
N PRO A 28 -9.46 6.60 -3.83
CA PRO A 28 -9.45 8.01 -4.18
C PRO A 28 -10.69 8.75 -3.67
N SER A 29 -10.59 10.07 -3.54
CA SER A 29 -11.75 10.90 -3.22
C SER A 29 -12.86 10.71 -4.26
N PHE A 30 -14.10 11.02 -3.85
CA PHE A 30 -15.26 10.93 -4.74
C PHE A 30 -15.04 11.70 -6.06
N GLU A 31 -14.42 12.88 -6.02
CA GLU A 31 -14.21 13.71 -7.19
C GLU A 31 -13.34 13.04 -8.26
N ILE A 32 -12.38 12.24 -7.84
CA ILE A 32 -11.54 11.43 -8.75
C ILE A 32 -12.24 10.13 -9.12
N PHE A 33 -12.80 9.42 -8.12
CA PHE A 33 -13.42 8.12 -8.34
C PHE A 33 -14.59 8.17 -9.32
N ARG A 34 -15.38 9.25 -9.28
CA ARG A 34 -16.54 9.44 -10.18
C ARG A 34 -16.18 9.49 -11.68
N LEU A 35 -14.90 9.70 -12.02
CA LEU A 35 -14.43 9.73 -13.41
C LEU A 35 -14.29 8.33 -14.02
N LEU A 36 -14.22 7.28 -13.20
CA LEU A 36 -14.12 5.91 -13.67
C LEU A 36 -15.44 5.47 -14.33
N PRO A 37 -15.42 4.96 -15.56
CA PRO A 37 -16.63 4.42 -16.19
C PRO A 37 -17.30 3.31 -15.36
N GLN A 38 -16.50 2.36 -14.82
CA GLN A 38 -16.95 1.19 -14.07
C GLN A 38 -17.18 1.47 -12.57
N ARG A 39 -17.21 2.72 -12.14
CA ARG A 39 -17.28 3.12 -10.71
C ARG A 39 -18.37 2.42 -9.91
N LYS A 40 -19.59 2.30 -10.47
CA LYS A 40 -20.72 1.66 -9.79
C LYS A 40 -20.52 0.15 -9.66
N GLU A 41 -19.97 -0.48 -10.68
CA GLU A 41 -19.67 -1.91 -10.69
C GLU A 41 -18.61 -2.27 -9.64
N LEU A 42 -17.53 -1.49 -9.57
CA LEU A 42 -16.47 -1.68 -8.56
C LEU A 42 -17.02 -1.54 -7.13
N LEU A 43 -17.88 -0.55 -6.87
CA LEU A 43 -18.49 -0.38 -5.54
C LEU A 43 -19.41 -1.57 -5.20
N ARG A 44 -20.27 -2.01 -6.13
CA ARG A 44 -21.12 -3.20 -5.93
C ARG A 44 -20.29 -4.46 -5.68
N GLY A 45 -19.16 -4.57 -6.39
CA GLY A 45 -18.21 -5.65 -6.19
C GLY A 45 -17.71 -5.72 -4.76
N LEU A 46 -17.22 -4.60 -4.23
CA LEU A 46 -16.73 -4.49 -2.85
C LEU A 46 -17.84 -4.68 -1.81
N LEU A 47 -19.06 -4.19 -2.07
CA LEU A 47 -20.21 -4.33 -1.18
C LEU A 47 -20.73 -5.79 -1.07
N GLY A 48 -20.22 -6.72 -1.86
CA GLY A 48 -20.39 -8.16 -1.64
C GLY A 48 -19.71 -8.69 -0.39
N ALA A 49 -18.68 -7.99 0.13
CA ALA A 49 -18.02 -8.33 1.39
C ALA A 49 -18.86 -7.95 2.62
N ASP A 50 -18.55 -8.55 3.78
CA ASP A 50 -19.10 -8.14 5.08
C ASP A 50 -18.23 -7.07 5.74
N VAL A 51 -16.92 -7.11 5.44
CA VAL A 51 -15.95 -6.10 5.90
C VAL A 51 -15.07 -5.66 4.75
N VAL A 52 -14.98 -4.35 4.55
CA VAL A 52 -14.03 -3.72 3.62
C VAL A 52 -13.01 -2.92 4.42
N GLY A 53 -11.76 -3.37 4.39
CA GLY A 53 -10.65 -2.78 5.13
C GLY A 53 -9.80 -1.85 4.28
N PHE A 54 -9.28 -0.81 4.90
CA PHE A 54 -8.37 0.18 4.29
C PHE A 54 -7.19 0.47 5.23
N HIS A 55 -6.12 1.05 4.70
CA HIS A 55 -4.95 1.42 5.51
C HIS A 55 -5.21 2.57 6.47
N VAL A 56 -5.97 3.58 6.04
CA VAL A 56 -6.24 4.80 6.80
C VAL A 56 -7.72 5.17 6.76
N TYR A 57 -8.12 5.99 7.72
CA TYR A 57 -9.51 6.44 7.90
C TYR A 57 -10.06 7.14 6.66
N ASP A 58 -9.28 8.02 6.04
CA ASP A 58 -9.72 8.81 4.88
C ASP A 58 -10.13 7.93 3.71
N TYR A 59 -9.42 6.81 3.47
CA TYR A 59 -9.78 5.89 2.39
C TYR A 59 -11.11 5.18 2.66
N ALA A 60 -11.38 4.84 3.92
CA ALA A 60 -12.68 4.29 4.30
C ALA A 60 -13.80 5.32 4.09
N GLN A 61 -13.57 6.59 4.45
CA GLN A 61 -14.53 7.66 4.23
C GLN A 61 -14.77 7.94 2.74
N HIS A 62 -13.72 7.96 1.91
CA HIS A 62 -13.85 8.13 0.46
C HIS A 62 -14.69 7.01 -0.17
N PHE A 63 -14.52 5.77 0.28
CA PHE A 63 -15.32 4.64 -0.16
C PHE A 63 -16.79 4.81 0.26
N ILE A 64 -17.05 5.12 1.52
CA ILE A 64 -18.39 5.34 2.05
C ILE A 64 -19.10 6.48 1.30
N ASP A 65 -18.42 7.61 1.11
CA ASP A 65 -18.98 8.76 0.37
C ASP A 65 -19.29 8.41 -1.08
N SER A 66 -18.44 7.62 -1.71
CA SER A 66 -18.66 7.13 -3.08
C SER A 66 -19.88 6.20 -3.15
N CYS A 67 -20.06 5.29 -2.21
CA CYS A 67 -21.24 4.42 -2.10
C CYS A 67 -22.53 5.24 -1.91
N ARG A 68 -22.51 6.21 -1.00
CA ARG A 68 -23.67 7.08 -0.74
C ARG A 68 -24.06 7.89 -1.97
N ARG A 69 -23.10 8.54 -2.63
CA ARG A 69 -23.37 9.45 -3.76
C ARG A 69 -23.68 8.72 -5.07
N LEU A 70 -23.06 7.58 -5.34
CA LEU A 70 -23.21 6.87 -6.62
C LEU A 70 -24.28 5.78 -6.59
N LEU A 71 -24.49 5.16 -5.43
CA LEU A 71 -25.44 4.05 -5.28
C LEU A 71 -26.61 4.37 -4.37
N GLY A 72 -26.60 5.51 -3.66
CA GLY A 72 -27.64 5.86 -2.70
C GLY A 72 -27.64 5.00 -1.43
N VAL A 73 -26.53 4.31 -1.14
CA VAL A 73 -26.42 3.39 0.01
C VAL A 73 -26.34 4.17 1.30
N PRO A 74 -27.26 4.02 2.27
CA PRO A 74 -27.16 4.65 3.57
C PRO A 74 -25.99 4.11 4.37
N ALA A 75 -25.34 4.99 5.15
CA ALA A 75 -24.21 4.61 5.98
C ALA A 75 -24.24 5.37 7.31
N THR A 76 -23.98 4.66 8.40
CA THR A 76 -23.88 5.19 9.75
C THR A 76 -22.68 4.57 10.48
N ASN A 77 -21.81 5.42 11.04
CA ASN A 77 -20.62 4.96 11.80
C ASN A 77 -19.75 3.90 11.06
N GLY A 78 -19.56 4.07 9.77
CA GLY A 78 -18.75 3.15 8.97
C GLY A 78 -19.47 1.87 8.55
N VAL A 79 -20.75 1.74 8.80
CA VAL A 79 -21.58 0.60 8.38
C VAL A 79 -22.54 1.04 7.29
N LEU A 80 -22.49 0.35 6.16
CA LEU A 80 -23.36 0.58 5.00
C LEU A 80 -24.48 -0.48 5.00
N ASP A 81 -25.72 -0.03 4.76
CA ASP A 81 -26.87 -0.93 4.57
C ASP A 81 -27.06 -1.18 3.07
N TYR A 82 -26.69 -2.35 2.61
CA TYR A 82 -26.71 -2.71 1.19
C TYR A 82 -27.39 -4.07 0.97
N ASP A 83 -28.47 -4.07 0.22
CA ASP A 83 -29.29 -5.27 -0.09
C ASP A 83 -29.66 -6.09 1.15
N GLY A 84 -30.09 -5.41 2.24
CA GLY A 84 -30.49 -6.04 3.49
C GLY A 84 -29.31 -6.62 4.30
N ARG A 85 -28.05 -6.27 3.94
CA ARG A 85 -26.83 -6.67 4.65
C ARG A 85 -26.09 -5.46 5.19
N MET A 86 -25.46 -5.64 6.33
CA MET A 86 -24.62 -4.64 6.96
C MET A 86 -23.17 -4.86 6.50
N VAL A 87 -22.60 -3.92 5.77
CA VAL A 87 -21.22 -3.94 5.29
C VAL A 87 -20.40 -2.94 6.10
N LYS A 88 -19.39 -3.44 6.83
CA LYS A 88 -18.50 -2.57 7.62
C LYS A 88 -17.33 -2.09 6.77
N ALA A 89 -17.17 -0.77 6.63
CA ALA A 89 -16.00 -0.14 6.03
C ALA A 89 -15.19 0.58 7.11
N ALA A 90 -13.92 0.20 7.30
CA ALA A 90 -13.09 0.73 8.37
C ALA A 90 -11.59 0.74 8.01
N ALA A 91 -10.83 1.54 8.75
CA ALA A 91 -9.38 1.53 8.70
C ALA A 91 -8.82 0.39 9.58
N TYR A 92 -7.88 -0.36 9.02
CA TYR A 92 -7.09 -1.39 9.69
C TYR A 92 -5.63 -1.18 9.32
N PRO A 93 -4.92 -0.24 9.99
CA PRO A 93 -3.53 0.07 9.66
C PRO A 93 -2.63 -1.16 9.79
N ILE A 94 -1.83 -1.42 8.75
CA ILE A 94 -0.83 -2.50 8.81
C ILE A 94 0.39 -1.99 9.58
N GLY A 95 0.79 -2.73 10.59
CA GLY A 95 2.02 -2.53 11.32
C GLY A 95 3.12 -3.49 10.88
N ILE A 96 4.23 -3.45 11.59
CA ILE A 96 5.33 -4.41 11.49
C ILE A 96 5.63 -5.02 12.85
N ASP A 97 6.15 -6.23 12.87
CA ASP A 97 6.69 -6.84 14.08
C ASP A 97 8.07 -6.24 14.39
N TYR A 98 8.06 -5.09 15.10
CA TYR A 98 9.27 -4.37 15.46
C TYR A 98 10.23 -5.24 16.30
N ALA A 99 9.70 -6.05 17.21
CA ALA A 99 10.52 -6.92 18.06
C ALA A 99 11.30 -7.93 17.22
N LYS A 100 10.66 -8.54 16.23
CA LYS A 100 11.31 -9.46 15.29
C LYS A 100 12.45 -8.78 14.53
N PHE A 101 12.24 -7.57 14.00
CA PHE A 101 13.30 -6.83 13.31
C PHE A 101 14.43 -6.45 14.25
N ARG A 102 14.11 -6.05 15.48
CA ARG A 102 15.12 -5.66 16.48
C ARG A 102 16.02 -6.85 16.88
N THR A 103 15.42 -8.01 17.15
CA THR A 103 16.17 -9.22 17.53
C THR A 103 17.06 -9.75 16.42
N GLN A 104 16.70 -9.52 15.15
CA GLN A 104 17.53 -9.92 14.00
C GLN A 104 18.89 -9.19 13.99
N LEU A 105 18.99 -7.99 14.54
CA LEU A 105 20.26 -7.23 14.60
C LEU A 105 21.33 -7.94 15.45
N ASP A 106 20.90 -8.74 16.41
CA ASP A 106 21.79 -9.42 17.36
C ASP A 106 22.15 -10.84 16.90
N THR A 107 21.67 -11.27 15.72
CA THR A 107 22.03 -12.58 15.18
C THR A 107 23.47 -12.60 14.64
N ARG A 108 24.06 -13.79 14.61
CA ARG A 108 25.39 -13.99 14.04
C ARG A 108 25.40 -13.66 12.55
N GLU A 109 24.37 -14.10 11.82
CA GLU A 109 24.23 -13.87 10.39
C GLU A 109 24.23 -12.39 10.05
N THR A 110 23.50 -11.57 10.83
CA THR A 110 23.46 -10.11 10.62
C THR A 110 24.81 -9.46 10.93
N ARG A 111 25.50 -9.90 12.00
CA ARG A 111 26.85 -9.39 12.32
C ARG A 111 27.86 -9.73 11.23
N ASP A 112 27.84 -10.97 10.72
CA ASP A 112 28.73 -11.39 9.66
C ASP A 112 28.45 -10.62 8.35
N ALA A 113 27.18 -10.37 8.02
CA ALA A 113 26.79 -9.55 6.87
C ALA A 113 27.21 -8.08 7.02
N LEU A 114 27.05 -7.50 8.20
CA LEU A 114 27.52 -6.14 8.49
C LEU A 114 29.03 -6.01 8.28
N LYS A 115 29.81 -6.97 8.78
CA LYS A 115 31.25 -6.99 8.58
C LYS A 115 31.61 -7.06 7.09
N GLN A 116 30.94 -7.90 6.31
CA GLN A 116 31.14 -7.96 4.86
C GLN A 116 30.85 -6.63 4.16
N LEU A 117 29.77 -5.92 4.59
CA LEU A 117 29.45 -4.59 4.07
C LEU A 117 30.48 -3.54 4.46
N GLU A 118 30.97 -3.58 5.70
CA GLU A 118 32.06 -2.70 6.19
C GLU A 118 33.35 -2.93 5.42
N ASP A 119 33.72 -4.19 5.18
CA ASP A 119 34.90 -4.56 4.40
C ASP A 119 34.77 -4.13 2.92
N ALA A 120 33.57 -4.25 2.33
CA ALA A 120 33.32 -3.94 0.92
C ALA A 120 33.21 -2.41 0.66
N TYR A 121 32.62 -1.67 1.58
CA TYR A 121 32.30 -0.25 1.36
C TYR A 121 33.12 0.70 2.21
N GLY A 122 33.83 0.20 3.21
CA GLY A 122 34.75 0.96 4.02
C GLY A 122 34.09 2.13 4.74
N LYS A 123 34.70 3.32 4.62
CA LYS A 123 34.23 4.54 5.26
C LYS A 123 33.26 5.37 4.42
N GLN A 124 32.77 4.84 3.30
CA GLN A 124 31.84 5.55 2.44
C GLN A 124 30.46 5.66 3.11
N LYS A 125 29.81 6.80 2.93
CA LYS A 125 28.41 6.94 3.33
C LYS A 125 27.52 6.18 2.34
N LEU A 126 26.65 5.33 2.82
CA LEU A 126 25.73 4.55 1.99
C LEU A 126 24.35 5.22 1.95
N ILE A 127 23.83 5.40 0.75
CA ILE A 127 22.44 5.74 0.49
C ILE A 127 21.76 4.44 0.08
N LEU A 128 20.87 3.92 0.93
CA LEU A 128 20.14 2.68 0.65
C LEU A 128 18.82 2.95 -0.01
N SER A 129 18.53 2.19 -1.06
CA SER A 129 17.26 2.20 -1.77
C SER A 129 16.79 0.75 -1.96
N VAL A 130 15.61 0.42 -1.44
CA VAL A 130 15.02 -0.92 -1.54
C VAL A 130 13.61 -0.78 -2.12
N ASP A 131 13.41 -1.25 -3.36
CA ASP A 131 12.14 -1.17 -4.06
C ASP A 131 11.98 -2.36 -5.01
N ARG A 132 10.75 -2.66 -5.39
CA ARG A 132 10.51 -3.53 -6.56
C ARG A 132 10.84 -2.77 -7.84
N LEU A 133 11.27 -3.49 -8.88
CA LEU A 133 11.40 -2.93 -10.24
C LEU A 133 10.00 -2.57 -10.77
N ASP A 134 9.62 -1.31 -10.53
CA ASP A 134 8.30 -0.76 -10.87
C ASP A 134 8.47 0.71 -11.26
N TYR A 135 7.87 1.11 -12.37
CA TYR A 135 7.96 2.48 -12.88
C TYR A 135 7.48 3.54 -11.86
N SER A 136 6.51 3.16 -11.00
CA SER A 136 5.98 4.06 -9.98
C SER A 136 6.96 4.39 -8.85
N LYS A 137 8.11 3.70 -8.78
CA LYS A 137 9.15 3.89 -7.74
C LYS A 137 10.18 4.95 -8.11
N GLY A 138 10.12 5.51 -9.31
CA GLY A 138 11.01 6.58 -9.73
C GLY A 138 12.49 6.17 -9.72
N ILE A 139 12.79 4.92 -10.12
CA ILE A 139 14.19 4.43 -10.12
C ILE A 139 15.07 5.22 -11.09
N PRO A 140 14.64 5.52 -12.33
CA PRO A 140 15.43 6.35 -13.24
C PRO A 140 15.67 7.76 -12.69
N GLU A 141 14.64 8.37 -12.11
CA GLU A 141 14.72 9.71 -11.52
C GLU A 141 15.66 9.74 -10.32
N ARG A 142 15.70 8.68 -9.53
CA ARG A 142 16.63 8.54 -8.38
C ARG A 142 18.08 8.40 -8.84
N LEU A 143 18.34 7.64 -9.90
CA LEU A 143 19.67 7.53 -10.50
C LEU A 143 20.14 8.89 -11.07
N GLU A 144 19.23 9.60 -11.73
CA GLU A 144 19.51 10.93 -12.26
C GLU A 144 19.80 11.94 -11.14
N ALA A 145 18.99 11.92 -10.06
CA ALA A 145 19.23 12.75 -8.89
C ALA A 145 20.61 12.48 -8.25
N PHE A 146 21.02 11.21 -8.18
CA PHE A 146 22.33 10.83 -7.65
C PHE A 146 23.46 11.29 -8.58
N ARG A 147 23.27 11.19 -9.91
CA ARG A 147 24.22 11.74 -10.90
C ARG A 147 24.41 13.23 -10.72
N LEU A 148 23.31 13.99 -10.66
CA LEU A 148 23.33 15.44 -10.45
C LEU A 148 23.98 15.82 -9.13
N LEU A 149 23.73 15.06 -8.06
CA LEU A 149 24.39 15.28 -6.77
C LEU A 149 25.92 15.22 -6.90
N LEU A 150 26.43 14.20 -7.60
CA LEU A 150 27.88 14.04 -7.79
C LEU A 150 28.46 15.12 -8.72
N GLU A 151 27.73 15.57 -9.71
CA GLU A 151 28.17 16.67 -10.60
C GLU A 151 28.22 18.02 -9.88
N GLN A 152 27.19 18.32 -9.06
CA GLN A 152 27.11 19.58 -8.33
C GLN A 152 28.02 19.61 -7.11
N HIS A 153 28.40 18.45 -6.59
CA HIS A 153 29.18 18.27 -5.37
C HIS A 153 30.35 17.30 -5.58
N PRO A 154 31.39 17.71 -6.32
CA PRO A 154 32.56 16.87 -6.59
C PRO A 154 33.27 16.35 -5.33
N GLU A 155 33.11 17.04 -4.20
CA GLU A 155 33.64 16.63 -2.89
C GLU A 155 33.08 15.31 -2.39
N TYR A 156 31.96 14.81 -2.96
CA TYR A 156 31.36 13.51 -2.61
C TYR A 156 31.89 12.35 -3.45
N HIS A 157 32.67 12.61 -4.50
CA HIS A 157 33.24 11.55 -5.32
C HIS A 157 34.10 10.61 -4.43
N GLY A 158 33.82 9.32 -4.53
CA GLY A 158 34.48 8.29 -3.73
C GLY A 158 34.09 8.24 -2.23
N LYS A 159 33.28 9.19 -1.75
CA LYS A 159 32.87 9.27 -0.34
C LYS A 159 31.44 8.78 -0.07
N ILE A 160 30.60 8.75 -1.09
CA ILE A 160 29.22 8.26 -0.99
C ILE A 160 28.98 7.17 -2.04
N LYS A 161 28.05 6.27 -1.75
CA LYS A 161 27.64 5.19 -2.65
C LYS A 161 26.13 5.00 -2.57
N LEU A 162 25.50 4.85 -3.73
CA LEU A 162 24.09 4.45 -3.81
C LEU A 162 24.03 2.92 -3.95
N LEU A 163 23.43 2.27 -2.95
CA LEU A 163 23.14 0.83 -2.96
C LEU A 163 21.66 0.63 -3.27
N MET A 164 21.37 0.03 -4.41
CA MET A 164 20.00 -0.25 -4.84
C MET A 164 19.74 -1.75 -4.82
N VAL A 165 18.66 -2.14 -4.15
CA VAL A 165 18.13 -3.51 -4.12
C VAL A 165 16.75 -3.47 -4.78
N ALA A 166 16.59 -4.21 -5.90
CA ALA A 166 15.37 -4.22 -6.70
C ALA A 166 14.96 -5.66 -7.09
#